data_b0a021a0646d90f4122c7cfe8ee377b2
#
_entry.id   b0a021a0646d90f4122c7cfe8ee377b2
#
_cell.length_a   1.000
_cell.length_b   1.000
_cell.length_c   1.000
_cell.angle_alpha   90.00
_cell.angle_beta   90.00
_cell.angle_gamma   90.00
#
_symmetry.space_group_name_H-M   'P 1'
#
loop_
_entity.id
_entity.type
_entity.pdbx_description
1 polymer ?
#
loop_
_entity_poly.entity_id
_entity_poly.type
_entity_poly.pdbx_seq_one_letter_code
_entity_poly.pdbx_strand_id
1 'polypeptide(L)'
;DGPGKYTGALLDGLAERGVHATFFVNGVNASGWPETLKRIVNEGHQLANHTYNHKNLNTCSAQTVAYEISAVQALITAAGGDENAYIRAPYGNANKTVKSVVTAPLIYWSVDPEDWKYRNAETVRSNIEAGVFDGAIILVHDIYKTSVDGALAAIDDLLAEGYEFVTVQDLLLRRGVTPEAATVYYSAKNNGINLPADAVGEQAFDESRIETHWGYAAMKTCLDYGWMMLTDTGEWKPNAFVTRAEFAADLARFAGIHTLYPLAVSYTHLRAPETEAD
;
A
#
# COMPACT_ATOMS: atom_id res chain seq x y z
N ASP A 1 -9.87 7.97 -9.94
CA ASP A 1 -11.20 8.29 -10.52
C ASP A 1 -12.23 7.18 -10.29
N GLY A 2 -11.80 5.94 -10.12
CA GLY A 2 -12.68 4.82 -9.85
C GLY A 2 -13.39 4.88 -8.49
N PRO A 3 -14.06 3.79 -8.11
CA PRO A 3 -14.21 2.55 -8.85
C PRO A 3 -15.11 2.68 -10.08
N GLY A 4 -14.94 1.77 -11.02
CA GLY A 4 -15.74 1.72 -12.22
C GLY A 4 -15.88 0.30 -12.79
N LYS A 5 -16.41 0.22 -13.99
CA LYS A 5 -16.71 -1.06 -14.68
C LYS A 5 -15.52 -2.03 -14.73
N TYR A 6 -14.30 -1.51 -14.81
CA TYR A 6 -13.10 -2.32 -15.03
C TYR A 6 -12.26 -2.52 -13.76
N THR A 7 -12.62 -1.88 -12.65
CA THR A 7 -11.92 -2.04 -11.35
C THR A 7 -11.89 -3.48 -10.88
N GLY A 8 -13.00 -4.24 -11.05
CA GLY A 8 -13.04 -5.67 -10.71
C GLY A 8 -12.03 -6.49 -11.49
N ALA A 9 -11.94 -6.27 -12.81
CA ALA A 9 -10.98 -6.97 -13.66
C ALA A 9 -9.51 -6.59 -13.32
N LEU A 10 -9.27 -5.34 -12.91
CA LEU A 10 -7.95 -4.93 -12.42
C LEU A 10 -7.60 -5.66 -11.12
N LEU A 11 -8.53 -5.75 -10.16
CA LEU A 11 -8.31 -6.48 -8.90
C LEU A 11 -7.99 -7.95 -9.16
N ASP A 12 -8.76 -8.63 -10.05
CA ASP A 12 -8.48 -10.00 -10.45
C ASP A 12 -7.06 -10.14 -11.02
N GLY A 13 -6.70 -9.24 -11.95
CA GLY A 13 -5.37 -9.25 -12.58
C GLY A 13 -4.22 -8.97 -11.63
N LEU A 14 -4.40 -8.11 -10.63
CA LEU A 14 -3.42 -7.85 -9.57
C LEU A 14 -3.26 -9.07 -8.66
N ALA A 15 -4.37 -9.71 -8.28
CA ALA A 15 -4.36 -10.92 -7.46
C ALA A 15 -3.64 -12.08 -8.15
N GLU A 16 -3.87 -12.30 -9.47
CA GLU A 16 -3.16 -13.31 -10.28
C GLU A 16 -1.64 -13.13 -10.26
N ARG A 17 -1.16 -11.91 -10.11
CA ARG A 17 0.27 -11.54 -10.09
C ARG A 17 0.84 -11.40 -8.68
N GLY A 18 0.01 -11.51 -7.64
CA GLY A 18 0.41 -11.35 -6.24
C GLY A 18 0.92 -9.94 -5.91
N VAL A 19 0.44 -8.90 -6.59
CA VAL A 19 0.88 -7.52 -6.43
C VAL A 19 -0.19 -6.64 -5.81
N HIS A 20 0.23 -5.54 -5.15
CA HIS A 20 -0.67 -4.61 -4.51
C HIS A 20 -0.57 -3.21 -5.12
N ALA A 21 -1.64 -2.43 -5.02
CA ALA A 21 -1.74 -1.08 -5.55
C ALA A 21 -2.48 -0.15 -4.57
N THR A 22 -2.41 1.17 -4.84
CA THR A 22 -3.18 2.18 -4.13
C THR A 22 -4.28 2.71 -5.02
N PHE A 23 -5.52 2.59 -4.57
CA PHE A 23 -6.72 3.03 -5.28
C PHE A 23 -7.20 4.38 -4.75
N PHE A 24 -6.97 5.44 -5.50
CA PHE A 24 -7.47 6.79 -5.20
C PHE A 24 -8.89 6.94 -5.73
N VAL A 25 -9.88 6.75 -4.86
CA VAL A 25 -11.29 6.67 -5.26
C VAL A 25 -11.99 8.01 -5.22
N ASN A 26 -12.83 8.25 -6.23
CA ASN A 26 -13.70 9.42 -6.31
C ASN A 26 -15.05 9.14 -5.62
N GLY A 27 -15.53 10.07 -4.82
CA GLY A 27 -16.70 9.85 -3.98
C GLY A 27 -18.00 9.58 -4.73
N VAL A 28 -18.22 10.26 -5.85
CA VAL A 28 -19.40 10.06 -6.70
C VAL A 28 -19.46 8.61 -7.20
N ASN A 29 -18.33 8.08 -7.65
CA ASN A 29 -18.26 6.70 -8.11
C ASN A 29 -18.27 5.72 -6.92
N ALA A 30 -17.44 5.97 -5.89
CA ALA A 30 -17.29 5.11 -4.74
C ALA A 30 -18.61 4.81 -4.01
N SER A 31 -19.52 5.80 -3.94
CA SER A 31 -20.84 5.63 -3.31
C SER A 31 -21.70 4.58 -4.00
N GLY A 32 -21.50 4.33 -5.29
CA GLY A 32 -22.20 3.30 -6.07
C GLY A 32 -21.55 1.92 -6.00
N TRP A 33 -20.36 1.77 -5.42
CA TRP A 33 -19.56 0.55 -5.46
C TRP A 33 -19.03 0.11 -4.07
N PRO A 34 -19.86 0.07 -3.01
CA PRO A 34 -19.38 -0.20 -1.64
C PRO A 34 -18.69 -1.56 -1.51
N GLU A 35 -19.17 -2.59 -2.21
CA GLU A 35 -18.55 -3.92 -2.16
C GLU A 35 -17.17 -3.95 -2.86
N THR A 36 -16.98 -3.14 -3.90
CA THR A 36 -15.66 -3.00 -4.54
C THR A 36 -14.68 -2.30 -3.61
N LEU A 37 -15.11 -1.29 -2.84
CA LEU A 37 -14.25 -0.65 -1.84
C LEU A 37 -13.79 -1.65 -0.77
N LYS A 38 -14.70 -2.47 -0.25
CA LYS A 38 -14.37 -3.54 0.71
C LYS A 38 -13.41 -4.56 0.09
N ARG A 39 -13.64 -4.90 -1.17
CA ARG A 39 -12.77 -5.83 -1.90
C ARG A 39 -11.34 -5.29 -2.00
N ILE A 40 -11.16 -4.00 -2.36
CA ILE A 40 -9.86 -3.34 -2.40
C ILE A 40 -9.12 -3.50 -1.07
N VAL A 41 -9.79 -3.23 0.07
CA VAL A 41 -9.19 -3.34 1.39
C VAL A 41 -8.88 -4.80 1.74
N ASN A 42 -9.83 -5.72 1.53
CA ASN A 42 -9.70 -7.12 1.92
C ASN A 42 -8.63 -7.87 1.10
N GLU A 43 -8.34 -7.42 -0.11
CA GLU A 43 -7.29 -7.99 -0.97
C GLU A 43 -5.91 -7.35 -0.71
N GLY A 44 -5.77 -6.51 0.33
CA GLY A 44 -4.49 -5.93 0.75
C GLY A 44 -4.05 -4.70 -0.04
N HIS A 45 -4.92 -4.13 -0.85
CA HIS A 45 -4.65 -2.87 -1.52
C HIS A 45 -4.91 -1.68 -0.59
N GLN A 46 -4.22 -0.58 -0.85
CA GLN A 46 -4.47 0.66 -0.13
C GLN A 46 -5.64 1.42 -0.76
N LEU A 47 -6.67 1.73 0.05
CA LEU A 47 -7.78 2.58 -0.37
C LEU A 47 -7.48 4.03 0.03
N ALA A 48 -7.54 4.96 -0.93
CA ALA A 48 -7.10 6.34 -0.78
C ALA A 48 -8.13 7.33 -1.40
N ASN A 49 -7.99 8.60 -1.06
CA ASN A 49 -8.97 9.64 -1.29
C ASN A 49 -8.66 10.46 -2.54
N HIS A 50 -9.62 10.57 -3.48
CA HIS A 50 -9.50 11.39 -4.68
C HIS A 50 -10.60 12.45 -4.79
N THR A 51 -11.06 12.96 -3.66
CA THR A 51 -12.16 13.93 -3.52
C THR A 51 -13.53 13.41 -3.96
N TYR A 52 -14.59 14.07 -3.52
CA TYR A 52 -15.95 13.58 -3.78
C TYR A 52 -16.39 13.81 -5.23
N ASN A 53 -16.24 15.06 -5.73
CA ASN A 53 -16.73 15.47 -7.06
C ASN A 53 -15.61 15.70 -8.09
N HIS A 54 -14.36 15.29 -7.80
CA HIS A 54 -13.22 15.51 -8.69
C HIS A 54 -13.00 16.98 -9.09
N LYS A 55 -13.25 17.92 -8.16
CA LYS A 55 -13.08 19.36 -8.42
C LYS A 55 -11.60 19.74 -8.43
N ASN A 56 -11.26 20.75 -9.23
CA ASN A 56 -9.98 21.42 -9.08
C ASN A 56 -9.97 22.17 -7.72
N LEU A 57 -9.33 21.59 -6.72
CA LEU A 57 -9.34 22.13 -5.36
C LEU A 57 -8.72 23.52 -5.25
N ASN A 58 -7.85 23.93 -6.18
CA ASN A 58 -7.25 25.27 -6.19
C ASN A 58 -8.27 26.38 -6.42
N THR A 59 -9.44 26.06 -6.95
CA THR A 59 -10.53 27.03 -7.19
C THR A 59 -11.61 26.96 -6.11
N CYS A 60 -11.42 26.13 -5.09
CA CYS A 60 -12.41 25.88 -4.04
C CYS A 60 -12.09 26.67 -2.77
N SER A 61 -13.16 27.00 -2.00
CA SER A 61 -13.01 27.51 -0.64
C SER A 61 -12.49 26.40 0.29
N ALA A 62 -11.88 26.77 1.42
CA ALA A 62 -11.44 25.83 2.44
C ALA A 62 -12.58 24.91 2.92
N GLN A 63 -13.79 25.43 3.08
CA GLN A 63 -14.97 24.65 3.46
C GLN A 63 -15.34 23.62 2.38
N THR A 64 -15.26 23.98 1.10
CA THR A 64 -15.51 23.04 0.00
C THR A 64 -14.43 21.96 -0.04
N VAL A 65 -13.15 22.32 0.12
CA VAL A 65 -12.05 21.36 0.20
C VAL A 65 -12.27 20.37 1.34
N ALA A 66 -12.63 20.85 2.53
CA ALA A 66 -12.92 20.00 3.69
C ALA A 66 -14.06 19.01 3.39
N TYR A 67 -15.13 19.45 2.76
CA TYR A 67 -16.25 18.58 2.36
C TYR A 67 -15.81 17.53 1.33
N GLU A 68 -15.13 17.94 0.27
CA GLU A 68 -14.66 17.06 -0.80
C GLU A 68 -13.80 15.90 -0.28
N ILE A 69 -13.02 16.16 0.77
CA ILE A 69 -12.15 15.16 1.42
C ILE A 69 -12.93 14.33 2.45
N SER A 70 -13.66 14.97 3.37
CA SER A 70 -14.31 14.25 4.47
C SER A 70 -15.43 13.32 3.99
N ALA A 71 -16.13 13.67 2.92
CA ALA A 71 -17.18 12.84 2.36
C ALA A 71 -16.64 11.52 1.78
N VAL A 72 -15.46 11.52 1.17
CA VAL A 72 -14.80 10.30 0.69
C VAL A 72 -14.15 9.53 1.83
N GLN A 73 -13.56 10.24 2.80
CA GLN A 73 -13.00 9.61 3.99
C GLN A 73 -14.05 8.74 4.71
N ALA A 74 -15.28 9.22 4.82
CA ALA A 74 -16.38 8.45 5.41
C ALA A 74 -16.64 7.12 4.65
N LEU A 75 -16.57 7.13 3.32
CA LEU A 75 -16.73 5.94 2.49
C LEU A 75 -15.56 4.97 2.68
N ILE A 76 -14.33 5.49 2.76
CA ILE A 76 -13.12 4.70 2.98
C ILE A 76 -13.18 4.00 4.34
N THR A 77 -13.49 4.73 5.40
CA THR A 77 -13.63 4.19 6.76
C THR A 77 -14.75 3.14 6.84
N ALA A 78 -15.88 3.38 6.18
CA ALA A 78 -16.99 2.42 6.12
C ALA A 78 -16.63 1.12 5.38
N ALA A 79 -15.65 1.17 4.48
CA ALA A 79 -15.12 0.00 3.78
C ALA A 79 -14.02 -0.74 4.57
N GLY A 80 -13.60 -0.22 5.72
CA GLY A 80 -12.50 -0.77 6.54
C GLY A 80 -11.12 -0.24 6.16
N GLY A 81 -11.05 0.83 5.36
CA GLY A 81 -9.79 1.51 5.04
C GLY A 81 -9.33 2.47 6.14
N ASP A 82 -8.18 3.10 5.92
CA ASP A 82 -7.53 3.98 6.89
C ASP A 82 -8.40 5.17 7.32
N GLU A 83 -8.38 5.51 8.62
CA GLU A 83 -9.09 6.66 9.17
C GLU A 83 -8.52 8.01 8.70
N ASN A 84 -7.29 8.02 8.21
CA ASN A 84 -6.62 9.19 7.63
C ASN A 84 -5.97 8.81 6.30
N ALA A 85 -6.80 8.42 5.33
CA ALA A 85 -6.36 7.93 4.03
C ALA A 85 -5.56 8.98 3.25
N TYR A 86 -4.52 8.53 2.55
CA TYR A 86 -3.72 9.40 1.67
C TYR A 86 -4.60 10.07 0.62
N ILE A 87 -4.24 11.28 0.21
CA ILE A 87 -5.04 12.10 -0.69
C ILE A 87 -4.28 12.29 -2.00
N ARG A 88 -4.95 12.10 -3.13
CA ARG A 88 -4.50 12.62 -4.42
C ARG A 88 -5.46 13.73 -4.86
N ALA A 89 -4.98 14.98 -4.86
CA ALA A 89 -5.78 16.08 -5.33
C ALA A 89 -5.99 15.96 -6.86
N PRO A 90 -7.20 16.15 -7.38
CA PRO A 90 -7.45 16.15 -8.81
C PRO A 90 -6.50 17.10 -9.57
N TYR A 91 -6.07 16.69 -10.75
CA TYR A 91 -5.13 17.41 -11.61
C TYR A 91 -3.74 17.67 -10.99
N GLY A 92 -3.40 17.03 -9.86
CA GLY A 92 -2.16 17.34 -9.15
C GLY A 92 -2.10 18.76 -8.55
N ASN A 93 -3.23 19.34 -8.20
CA ASN A 93 -3.34 20.74 -7.79
C ASN A 93 -3.64 20.89 -6.30
N ALA A 94 -2.65 21.38 -5.52
CA ALA A 94 -2.81 21.69 -4.10
C ALA A 94 -2.10 22.98 -3.71
N ASN A 95 -2.82 24.08 -3.72
CA ASN A 95 -2.35 25.39 -3.28
C ASN A 95 -2.31 25.50 -1.74
N LYS A 96 -1.95 26.68 -1.22
CA LYS A 96 -1.86 26.91 0.24
C LYS A 96 -3.19 26.67 0.96
N THR A 97 -4.33 27.01 0.35
CA THR A 97 -5.67 26.80 0.92
C THR A 97 -5.93 25.29 1.06
N VAL A 98 -5.64 24.50 0.03
CA VAL A 98 -5.77 23.04 0.10
C VAL A 98 -4.88 22.47 1.20
N LYS A 99 -3.59 22.84 1.22
CA LYS A 99 -2.62 22.38 2.21
C LYS A 99 -2.95 22.77 3.66
N SER A 100 -3.70 23.86 3.86
CA SER A 100 -4.13 24.26 5.22
C SER A 100 -5.33 23.47 5.75
N VAL A 101 -5.99 22.69 4.87
CA VAL A 101 -7.18 21.89 5.22
C VAL A 101 -6.86 20.40 5.36
N VAL A 102 -5.97 19.89 4.51
CA VAL A 102 -5.67 18.46 4.46
C VAL A 102 -4.84 18.02 5.67
N THR A 103 -5.22 16.88 6.26
CA THR A 103 -4.58 16.28 7.43
C THR A 103 -3.79 15.02 7.08
N ALA A 104 -3.80 14.61 5.81
CA ALA A 104 -3.12 13.44 5.30
C ALA A 104 -2.03 13.81 4.28
N PRO A 105 -1.12 12.90 3.95
CA PRO A 105 -0.15 13.09 2.87
C PRO A 105 -0.83 13.27 1.51
N LEU A 106 -0.22 14.11 0.66
CA LEU A 106 -0.64 14.34 -0.72
C LEU A 106 0.23 13.48 -1.66
N ILE A 107 -0.38 12.54 -2.36
CA ILE A 107 0.35 11.61 -3.22
C ILE A 107 0.08 11.94 -4.69
N TYR A 108 1.14 12.35 -5.39
CA TYR A 108 1.08 12.58 -6.82
C TYR A 108 1.76 11.41 -7.56
N TRP A 109 2.43 11.65 -8.67
CA TRP A 109 3.06 10.62 -9.48
C TRP A 109 4.34 11.13 -10.13
N SER A 110 5.21 10.22 -10.45
CA SER A 110 6.44 10.48 -11.19
C SER A 110 6.42 9.87 -12.60
N VAL A 111 5.47 8.97 -12.85
CA VAL A 111 5.26 8.35 -14.17
C VAL A 111 3.80 8.55 -14.57
N ASP A 112 3.59 9.27 -15.66
CA ASP A 112 2.28 9.49 -16.28
C ASP A 112 2.28 8.89 -17.68
N PRO A 113 1.66 7.73 -17.88
CA PRO A 113 1.57 7.10 -19.19
C PRO A 113 0.56 7.81 -20.12
N GLU A 114 -0.12 8.86 -19.66
CA GLU A 114 -1.19 9.57 -20.37
C GLU A 114 -2.30 8.64 -20.89
N ASP A 115 -2.64 7.62 -20.11
CA ASP A 115 -3.61 6.58 -20.45
C ASP A 115 -5.01 7.14 -20.75
N TRP A 116 -5.39 8.21 -20.06
CA TRP A 116 -6.60 8.99 -20.26
C TRP A 116 -6.66 9.64 -21.66
N LYS A 117 -5.51 9.89 -22.27
CA LYS A 117 -5.36 10.56 -23.56
C LYS A 117 -5.27 9.57 -24.73
N TYR A 118 -4.35 8.61 -24.61
CA TYR A 118 -4.06 7.69 -25.72
C TYR A 118 -5.09 6.59 -25.89
N ARG A 119 -5.70 6.08 -24.81
CA ARG A 119 -6.71 5.02 -24.85
C ARG A 119 -6.27 3.79 -25.65
N ASN A 120 -5.00 3.44 -25.56
CA ASN A 120 -4.38 2.32 -26.24
C ASN A 120 -3.50 1.55 -25.25
N ALA A 121 -3.75 0.24 -25.08
CA ALA A 121 -3.09 -0.57 -24.06
C ALA A 121 -1.57 -0.68 -24.28
N GLU A 122 -1.14 -0.86 -25.52
CA GLU A 122 0.28 -0.96 -25.85
C GLU A 122 1.02 0.36 -25.60
N THR A 123 0.40 1.50 -25.92
CA THR A 123 0.97 2.81 -25.62
C THR A 123 1.08 3.04 -24.12
N VAL A 124 0.05 2.64 -23.35
CA VAL A 124 0.08 2.73 -21.87
C VAL A 124 1.21 1.87 -21.31
N ARG A 125 1.32 0.62 -21.74
CA ARG A 125 2.42 -0.29 -21.38
C ARG A 125 3.78 0.33 -21.66
N SER A 126 4.05 0.69 -22.92
CA SER A 126 5.35 1.26 -23.34
C SER A 126 5.71 2.55 -22.59
N ASN A 127 4.72 3.42 -22.31
CA ASN A 127 4.96 4.66 -21.58
C ASN A 127 5.26 4.40 -20.10
N ILE A 128 4.66 3.37 -19.48
CA ILE A 128 5.02 2.94 -18.12
C ILE A 128 6.46 2.43 -18.11
N GLU A 129 6.82 1.50 -18.98
CA GLU A 129 8.16 0.91 -19.09
C GLU A 129 9.23 1.97 -19.33
N ALA A 130 8.95 2.92 -20.22
CA ALA A 130 9.90 4.00 -20.53
C ALA A 130 10.14 4.99 -19.38
N GLY A 131 9.15 5.14 -18.51
CA GLY A 131 9.20 6.13 -17.42
C GLY A 131 9.55 5.56 -16.04
N VAL A 132 9.45 4.24 -15.87
CA VAL A 132 9.62 3.60 -14.55
C VAL A 132 11.06 3.67 -14.05
N PHE A 133 11.19 3.81 -12.76
CA PHE A 133 12.44 3.70 -12.00
C PHE A 133 12.13 3.20 -10.60
N ASP A 134 13.12 2.69 -9.90
CA ASP A 134 12.95 2.22 -8.54
C ASP A 134 12.49 3.33 -7.59
N GLY A 135 11.33 3.12 -6.96
CA GLY A 135 10.63 4.10 -6.13
C GLY A 135 9.66 5.01 -6.88
N ALA A 136 9.36 4.73 -8.15
CA ALA A 136 8.37 5.45 -8.93
C ALA A 136 6.94 5.26 -8.40
N ILE A 137 6.11 6.30 -8.54
CA ILE A 137 4.66 6.22 -8.39
C ILE A 137 4.05 6.41 -9.77
N ILE A 138 3.34 5.39 -10.25
CA ILE A 138 2.76 5.35 -11.59
C ILE A 138 1.28 5.74 -11.50
N LEU A 139 0.84 6.68 -12.35
CA LEU A 139 -0.57 7.05 -12.48
C LEU A 139 -1.25 6.21 -13.55
N VAL A 140 -2.40 5.61 -13.22
CA VAL A 140 -3.27 4.92 -14.20
C VAL A 140 -4.73 5.08 -13.75
N HIS A 141 -5.67 5.07 -14.71
CA HIS A 141 -7.09 5.20 -14.43
C HIS A 141 -7.85 3.89 -14.74
N ASP A 142 -8.40 3.25 -13.72
CA ASP A 142 -9.12 1.98 -13.78
C ASP A 142 -10.52 2.07 -14.41
N ILE A 143 -10.94 3.26 -14.79
CA ILE A 143 -12.20 3.52 -15.49
C ILE A 143 -12.13 3.22 -17.00
N TYR A 144 -10.95 2.87 -17.53
CA TYR A 144 -10.73 2.55 -18.93
C TYR A 144 -10.14 1.15 -19.10
N LYS A 145 -10.76 0.34 -19.99
CA LYS A 145 -10.27 -1.01 -20.27
C LYS A 145 -8.83 -1.01 -20.77
N THR A 146 -8.51 -0.09 -21.67
CA THR A 146 -7.16 0.02 -22.26
C THR A 146 -6.10 0.38 -21.22
N SER A 147 -6.46 1.15 -20.20
CA SER A 147 -5.57 1.47 -19.08
C SER A 147 -5.30 0.24 -18.22
N VAL A 148 -6.36 -0.53 -17.92
CA VAL A 148 -6.24 -1.78 -17.14
C VAL A 148 -5.40 -2.80 -17.91
N ASP A 149 -5.71 -3.05 -19.17
CA ASP A 149 -4.98 -4.01 -20.01
C ASP A 149 -3.49 -3.62 -20.14
N GLY A 150 -3.20 -2.33 -20.39
CA GLY A 150 -1.83 -1.84 -20.54
C GLY A 150 -1.04 -1.87 -19.21
N ALA A 151 -1.68 -1.52 -18.10
CA ALA A 151 -1.06 -1.58 -16.79
C ALA A 151 -0.71 -3.01 -16.37
N LEU A 152 -1.63 -3.97 -16.56
CA LEU A 152 -1.38 -5.38 -16.25
C LEU A 152 -0.26 -5.96 -17.12
N ALA A 153 -0.19 -5.59 -18.41
CA ALA A 153 0.90 -6.02 -19.29
C ALA A 153 2.26 -5.42 -18.84
N ALA A 154 2.29 -4.12 -18.50
CA ALA A 154 3.51 -3.50 -17.96
C ALA A 154 3.96 -4.14 -16.65
N ILE A 155 3.00 -4.53 -15.77
CA ILE A 155 3.32 -5.23 -14.52
C ILE A 155 3.99 -6.57 -14.83
N ASP A 156 3.51 -7.35 -15.81
CA ASP A 156 4.13 -8.63 -16.18
C ASP A 156 5.58 -8.46 -16.61
N ASP A 157 5.87 -7.46 -17.44
CA ASP A 157 7.22 -7.19 -17.92
C ASP A 157 8.14 -6.72 -16.80
N LEU A 158 7.67 -5.81 -15.97
CA LEU A 158 8.46 -5.25 -14.88
C LEU A 158 8.71 -6.26 -13.76
N LEU A 159 7.75 -7.18 -13.49
CA LEU A 159 7.99 -8.31 -12.59
C LEU A 159 9.10 -9.23 -13.13
N ALA A 160 9.14 -9.46 -14.46
CA ALA A 160 10.21 -10.23 -15.09
C ALA A 160 11.57 -9.54 -15.01
N GLU A 161 11.60 -8.21 -14.92
CA GLU A 161 12.81 -7.40 -14.68
C GLU A 161 13.21 -7.31 -13.20
N GLY A 162 12.41 -7.87 -12.28
CA GLY A 162 12.67 -7.91 -10.85
C GLY A 162 12.10 -6.74 -10.05
N TYR A 163 11.20 -5.95 -10.62
CA TYR A 163 10.46 -4.96 -9.84
C TYR A 163 9.43 -5.61 -8.93
N GLU A 164 9.16 -4.99 -7.79
CA GLU A 164 8.04 -5.30 -6.91
C GLU A 164 7.00 -4.19 -6.99
N PHE A 165 5.70 -4.56 -6.97
CA PHE A 165 4.60 -3.62 -6.92
C PHE A 165 3.96 -3.65 -5.53
N VAL A 166 3.96 -2.52 -4.88
CA VAL A 166 3.48 -2.35 -3.51
C VAL A 166 2.53 -1.16 -3.41
N THR A 167 1.84 -1.03 -2.30
CA THR A 167 1.06 0.19 -2.02
C THR A 167 1.97 1.40 -1.85
N VAL A 168 1.44 2.62 -2.05
CA VAL A 168 2.22 3.85 -1.82
C VAL A 168 2.67 3.95 -0.37
N GLN A 169 1.83 3.50 0.56
CA GLN A 169 2.18 3.47 1.98
C GLN A 169 3.39 2.58 2.24
N ASP A 170 3.37 1.35 1.73
CA ASP A 170 4.48 0.41 1.86
C ASP A 170 5.74 0.93 1.16
N LEU A 171 5.59 1.52 -0.03
CA LEU A 171 6.71 2.11 -0.75
C LEU A 171 7.42 3.17 0.08
N LEU A 172 6.68 4.11 0.66
CA LEU A 172 7.25 5.19 1.48
C LEU A 172 7.90 4.63 2.75
N LEU A 173 7.21 3.70 3.45
CA LEU A 173 7.72 3.08 4.67
C LEU A 173 8.99 2.26 4.42
N ARG A 174 9.03 1.44 3.37
CA ARG A 174 10.22 0.65 2.98
C ARG A 174 11.42 1.55 2.63
N ARG A 175 11.17 2.80 2.24
CA ARG A 175 12.20 3.82 1.97
C ARG A 175 12.53 4.69 3.19
N GLY A 176 12.04 4.33 4.38
CA GLY A 176 12.28 5.08 5.61
C GLY A 176 11.64 6.48 5.62
N VAL A 177 10.65 6.71 4.76
CA VAL A 177 9.91 7.97 4.70
C VAL A 177 8.70 7.85 5.61
N THR A 178 8.63 8.70 6.65
CA THR A 178 7.40 8.90 7.43
C THR A 178 6.56 9.97 6.73
N PRO A 179 5.41 9.62 6.14
CA PRO A 179 4.62 10.59 5.40
C PRO A 179 3.99 11.64 6.32
N GLU A 180 4.16 12.91 5.97
CA GLU A 180 3.65 14.06 6.71
C GLU A 180 2.39 14.63 6.07
N ALA A 181 1.46 15.13 6.90
CA ALA A 181 0.26 15.82 6.45
C ALA A 181 0.59 17.00 5.53
N ALA A 182 -0.23 17.23 4.52
CA ALA A 182 -0.12 18.32 3.55
C ALA A 182 1.21 18.36 2.75
N THR A 183 2.08 17.37 2.92
CA THR A 183 3.32 17.21 2.16
C THR A 183 3.06 16.41 0.89
N VAL A 184 3.65 16.85 -0.23
CA VAL A 184 3.45 16.23 -1.55
C VAL A 184 4.58 15.25 -1.84
N TYR A 185 4.21 14.02 -2.20
CA TYR A 185 5.12 12.96 -2.61
C TYR A 185 4.87 12.58 -4.06
N TYR A 186 5.89 12.66 -4.91
CA TYR A 186 5.83 12.27 -6.32
C TYR A 186 6.43 10.88 -6.57
N SER A 187 7.33 10.46 -5.70
CA SER A 187 8.04 9.19 -5.74
C SER A 187 8.69 8.95 -4.38
N ALA A 188 9.17 7.75 -4.16
CA ALA A 188 10.06 7.42 -3.05
C ALA A 188 11.50 7.20 -3.54
N LYS A 189 11.92 7.88 -4.61
CA LYS A 189 13.31 7.90 -5.05
C LYS A 189 14.17 8.52 -3.95
N ASN A 190 15.32 7.94 -3.69
CA ASN A 190 16.26 8.41 -2.68
C ASN A 190 16.62 9.89 -2.87
N ASN A 191 15.94 10.77 -2.13
CA ASN A 191 16.24 12.20 -2.08
C ASN A 191 17.43 12.46 -1.12
N GLY A 192 18.54 11.74 -1.30
CA GLY A 192 19.76 11.93 -0.49
C GLY A 192 19.67 11.35 0.94
N ILE A 193 18.60 10.69 1.33
CA ILE A 193 18.64 9.73 2.41
C ILE A 193 19.36 8.52 1.81
N ASN A 194 20.66 8.43 2.06
CA ASN A 194 21.40 7.20 1.88
C ASN A 194 20.81 6.18 2.85
N LEU A 195 19.69 5.57 2.46
CA LEU A 195 19.45 4.22 2.92
C LEU A 195 20.66 3.44 2.41
N PRO A 196 21.42 2.76 3.27
CA PRO A 196 22.52 1.93 2.80
C PRO A 196 21.99 1.05 1.67
N ALA A 197 22.84 0.78 0.66
CA ALA A 197 22.48 0.00 -0.53
C ALA A 197 21.91 -1.39 -0.21
N ASP A 198 21.99 -1.78 1.02
CA ASP A 198 21.55 -2.96 1.74
C ASP A 198 20.08 -2.89 2.24
N ALA A 199 19.41 -1.75 2.15
CA ALA A 199 17.96 -1.67 2.44
C ALA A 199 17.09 -2.21 1.28
N VAL A 200 17.68 -2.56 0.15
CA VAL A 200 17.00 -3.09 -1.04
C VAL A 200 17.84 -4.22 -1.63
N GLY A 201 17.57 -5.43 -1.20
CA GLY A 201 18.19 -6.65 -1.68
C GLY A 201 18.92 -7.37 -0.57
N GLU A 202 18.78 -8.68 -0.56
CA GLU A 202 19.33 -9.69 0.34
C GLU A 202 20.78 -9.45 0.83
N GLN A 203 21.03 -8.36 1.53
CA GLN A 203 22.18 -8.34 2.41
C GLN A 203 21.73 -8.88 3.74
N ALA A 204 22.33 -9.97 4.14
CA ALA A 204 22.14 -10.56 5.44
C ALA A 204 22.25 -9.44 6.50
N PHE A 205 21.14 -9.17 7.16
CA PHE A 205 21.11 -8.27 8.31
C PHE A 205 22.19 -8.77 9.29
N ASP A 206 23.08 -7.87 9.68
CA ASP A 206 24.10 -8.19 10.69
C ASP A 206 23.38 -8.30 12.06
N GLU A 207 23.05 -9.51 12.44
CA GLU A 207 22.33 -9.83 13.69
C GLU A 207 23.10 -9.37 14.93
N SER A 208 24.42 -9.16 14.82
CA SER A 208 25.24 -8.60 15.90
C SER A 208 24.97 -7.11 16.18
N ARG A 209 24.22 -6.45 15.30
CA ARG A 209 23.86 -5.03 15.38
C ARG A 209 22.35 -4.79 15.39
N ILE A 210 21.60 -5.73 15.95
CA ILE A 210 20.14 -5.66 16.01
C ILE A 210 19.60 -4.36 16.60
N GLU A 211 20.32 -3.76 17.57
CA GLU A 211 19.91 -2.51 18.21
C GLU A 211 19.88 -1.32 17.25
N THR A 212 20.55 -1.43 16.11
CA THR A 212 20.54 -0.40 15.07
C THR A 212 19.40 -0.56 14.07
N HIS A 213 18.65 -1.69 14.13
CA HIS A 213 17.52 -1.91 13.26
C HIS A 213 16.38 -0.94 13.59
N TRP A 214 15.78 -0.34 12.59
CA TRP A 214 14.70 0.65 12.75
C TRP A 214 13.52 0.15 13.61
N GLY A 215 13.20 -1.14 13.52
CA GLY A 215 12.12 -1.78 14.28
C GLY A 215 12.52 -2.29 15.68
N TYR A 216 13.80 -2.15 16.08
CA TYR A 216 14.30 -2.75 17.32
C TYR A 216 13.51 -2.32 18.55
N ALA A 217 13.26 -1.02 18.71
CA ALA A 217 12.54 -0.49 19.87
C ALA A 217 11.10 -1.04 19.96
N ALA A 218 10.42 -1.15 18.82
CA ALA A 218 9.06 -1.71 18.75
C ALA A 218 9.07 -3.21 19.05
N MET A 219 9.99 -3.97 18.45
CA MET A 219 10.13 -5.40 18.68
C MET A 219 10.51 -5.70 20.13
N LYS A 220 11.44 -4.94 20.70
CA LYS A 220 11.82 -5.07 22.11
C LYS A 220 10.61 -4.82 23.02
N THR A 221 9.83 -3.79 22.76
CA THR A 221 8.60 -3.53 23.50
C THR A 221 7.63 -4.70 23.41
N CYS A 222 7.40 -5.24 22.22
CA CYS A 222 6.54 -6.40 22.04
C CYS A 222 7.03 -7.65 22.79
N LEU A 223 8.34 -7.87 22.85
CA LEU A 223 8.93 -8.95 23.65
C LEU A 223 8.76 -8.71 25.18
N ASP A 224 9.06 -7.50 25.63
CA ASP A 224 8.97 -7.12 27.05
C ASP A 224 7.53 -7.28 27.57
N TYR A 225 6.53 -7.06 26.72
CA TYR A 225 5.11 -7.30 27.04
C TYR A 225 4.62 -8.70 26.73
N GLY A 226 5.46 -9.60 26.18
CA GLY A 226 5.10 -10.96 25.82
C GLY A 226 4.14 -11.05 24.61
N TRP A 227 4.06 -10.00 23.80
CA TRP A 227 3.19 -9.97 22.61
C TRP A 227 3.81 -10.69 21.42
N MET A 228 5.12 -10.82 21.38
CA MET A 228 5.83 -11.65 20.41
C MET A 228 6.90 -12.50 21.12
N MET A 229 7.41 -13.50 20.42
CA MET A 229 8.46 -14.39 20.91
C MET A 229 9.63 -14.37 19.93
N LEU A 230 10.82 -14.61 20.45
CA LEU A 230 11.98 -14.93 19.62
C LEU A 230 11.74 -16.27 18.88
N THR A 231 12.53 -16.53 17.86
CA THR A 231 12.54 -17.82 17.18
C THR A 231 12.88 -18.95 18.18
N ASP A 232 12.61 -20.20 17.80
CA ASP A 232 12.94 -21.38 18.62
C ASP A 232 14.42 -21.43 19.01
N THR A 233 15.30 -20.77 18.25
CA THR A 233 16.73 -20.65 18.54
C THR A 233 17.06 -19.45 19.45
N GLY A 234 16.06 -18.64 19.83
CA GLY A 234 16.24 -17.44 20.61
C GLY A 234 16.78 -16.24 19.83
N GLU A 235 16.77 -16.32 18.52
CA GLU A 235 17.33 -15.29 17.63
C GLU A 235 16.29 -14.28 17.19
N TRP A 236 16.75 -13.05 16.95
CA TRP A 236 15.98 -12.02 16.30
C TRP A 236 16.08 -12.18 14.78
N LYS A 237 14.96 -12.19 14.10
CA LYS A 237 14.91 -12.23 12.62
C LYS A 237 13.98 -11.15 12.09
N PRO A 238 14.34 -9.88 12.21
CA PRO A 238 13.47 -8.74 11.92
C PRO A 238 13.01 -8.66 10.46
N ASN A 239 13.76 -9.26 9.54
CA ASN A 239 13.46 -9.29 8.12
C ASN A 239 12.96 -10.66 7.62
N ALA A 240 12.72 -11.62 8.52
CA ALA A 240 12.17 -12.91 8.14
C ALA A 240 10.67 -12.78 7.81
N PHE A 241 10.21 -13.54 6.84
CA PHE A 241 8.78 -13.65 6.55
C PHE A 241 8.08 -14.30 7.75
N VAL A 242 7.02 -13.64 8.23
CA VAL A 242 6.14 -14.18 9.27
C VAL A 242 5.06 -15.01 8.59
N THR A 243 4.90 -16.25 8.99
CA THR A 243 3.79 -17.07 8.49
C THR A 243 2.45 -16.53 9.01
N ARG A 244 1.35 -16.84 8.31
CA ARG A 244 0.00 -16.44 8.76
C ARG A 244 -0.31 -16.98 10.17
N ALA A 245 0.22 -18.14 10.53
CA ALA A 245 0.05 -18.74 11.83
C ALA A 245 0.82 -18.00 12.93
N GLU A 246 2.05 -17.62 12.67
CA GLU A 246 2.88 -16.82 13.58
C GLU A 246 2.24 -15.44 13.82
N PHE A 247 1.83 -14.76 12.76
CA PHE A 247 1.15 -13.47 12.86
C PHE A 247 -0.15 -13.59 13.67
N ALA A 248 -0.97 -14.61 13.42
CA ALA A 248 -2.21 -14.84 14.18
C ALA A 248 -1.93 -15.12 15.66
N ALA A 249 -0.86 -15.87 15.99
CA ALA A 249 -0.47 -16.14 17.36
C ALA A 249 0.02 -14.86 18.08
N ASP A 250 0.78 -14.02 17.42
CA ASP A 250 1.25 -12.75 17.97
C ASP A 250 0.10 -11.77 18.17
N LEU A 251 -0.83 -11.71 17.22
CA LEU A 251 -2.05 -10.90 17.32
C LEU A 251 -2.94 -11.36 18.48
N ALA A 252 -3.09 -12.67 18.69
CA ALA A 252 -3.83 -13.22 19.81
C ALA A 252 -3.19 -12.85 21.16
N ARG A 253 -1.87 -12.88 21.27
CA ARG A 253 -1.13 -12.42 22.47
C ARG A 253 -1.33 -10.93 22.71
N PHE A 254 -1.23 -10.11 21.67
CA PHE A 254 -1.47 -8.67 21.75
C PHE A 254 -2.89 -8.36 22.25
N ALA A 255 -3.89 -9.09 21.76
CA ALA A 255 -5.29 -8.95 22.17
C ALA A 255 -5.60 -9.55 23.56
N GLY A 256 -4.60 -10.12 24.27
CA GLY A 256 -4.81 -10.78 25.56
C GLY A 256 -5.67 -12.04 25.50
N ILE A 257 -5.78 -12.64 24.31
CA ILE A 257 -6.53 -13.88 24.12
C ILE A 257 -5.66 -15.04 24.63
N HIS A 258 -5.93 -15.46 25.85
CA HIS A 258 -5.31 -16.66 26.42
C HIS A 258 -6.17 -17.87 26.03
N THR A 259 -5.69 -18.69 25.11
CA THR A 259 -6.32 -19.97 24.83
C THR A 259 -6.12 -20.91 26.01
N LEU A 260 -7.13 -21.74 26.32
CA LEU A 260 -7.05 -22.76 27.38
C LEU A 260 -6.01 -23.86 27.08
N TYR A 261 -5.44 -23.86 25.89
CA TYR A 261 -4.31 -24.69 25.53
C TYR A 261 -3.02 -23.94 25.79
N PRO A 262 -2.04 -24.54 26.49
CA PRO A 262 -0.76 -23.93 26.65
C PRO A 262 -0.20 -23.60 25.26
N LEU A 263 0.07 -22.33 25.00
CA LEU A 263 0.69 -21.84 23.76
C LEU A 263 2.16 -22.27 23.61
N ALA A 264 2.56 -23.30 24.29
CA ALA A 264 3.72 -24.12 23.94
C ALA A 264 3.39 -24.99 22.72
N VAL A 265 2.66 -24.43 21.77
CA VAL A 265 2.63 -24.99 20.42
C VAL A 265 3.85 -24.40 19.75
N SER A 266 4.92 -25.20 19.70
CA SER A 266 6.02 -24.96 18.80
C SER A 266 5.38 -24.70 17.41
N TYR A 267 5.85 -23.68 16.69
CA TYR A 267 5.36 -23.37 15.33
C TYR A 267 5.38 -24.58 14.38
N THR A 268 6.17 -25.59 14.70
CA THR A 268 6.22 -26.89 13.99
C THR A 268 4.92 -27.69 14.06
N HIS A 269 4.06 -27.49 15.06
CA HIS A 269 2.78 -28.20 15.20
C HIS A 269 1.64 -27.57 14.38
N LEU A 270 1.86 -26.42 13.76
CA LEU A 270 0.90 -25.78 12.85
C LEU A 270 1.15 -26.13 11.37
N ARG A 271 2.15 -26.96 11.07
CA ARG A 271 2.21 -27.62 9.77
C ARG A 271 1.02 -28.59 9.68
N ALA A 272 0.22 -28.43 8.65
CA ALA A 272 -0.75 -29.44 8.29
C ALA A 272 0.00 -30.80 8.22
N PRO A 273 -0.58 -31.90 8.73
CA PRO A 273 0.03 -33.21 8.55
C PRO A 273 0.23 -33.42 7.06
N GLU A 274 1.45 -33.74 6.67
CA GLU A 274 1.73 -34.25 5.33
C GLU A 274 0.77 -35.41 5.13
N THR A 275 -0.15 -35.28 4.18
CA THR A 275 -0.96 -36.39 3.74
C THR A 275 0.04 -37.39 3.14
N GLU A 276 0.36 -38.44 3.87
CA GLU A 276 0.94 -39.64 3.27
C GLU A 276 0.00 -40.04 2.13
N ALA A 277 0.48 -39.87 0.92
CA ALA A 277 -0.16 -40.46 -0.23
C ALA A 277 0.27 -41.91 -0.27
N ASP A 278 -0.69 -42.81 0.04
CA ASP A 278 -0.68 -44.18 -0.40
C ASP A 278 -1.03 -44.28 -1.90
#